data_ce269f3c313aff5c85030bd1b07cb5dd
#
_entry.id   ce269f3c313aff5c85030bd1b07cb5dd
#
_cell.length_a   1.000
_cell.length_b   1.000
_cell.length_c   1.000
_cell.angle_alpha   90.00
_cell.angle_beta   90.00
_cell.angle_gamma   90.00
#
_symmetry.space_group_name_H-M   'P 1'
#
loop_
_entity.id
_entity.type
_entity.pdbx_description
1 polymer ?
#
loop_
_entity_poly.entity_id
_entity_poly.type
_entity_poly.pdbx_seq_one_letter_code
_entity_poly.pdbx_strand_id
1 'polypeptide(L)'
;AAERNITIVPEIDVPGHSAAAIVSYPELKLSARPLPEIPVSFNDGAAFDPTSERTYQFIGDVMTELASLFPGGIIHIGGDEVRYKKYWEGVPHIEAFMKKKGIKTFPDLGRLDGKAIIHFWYGSDKIATKAIEDGHQVVNSTSHMTYINKDEQKLPLSKSYSFEPVFPGLKPRYHDQVLGLGCQVWTEWI
;
A
#
# COMPACT_ATOMS: atom_id res chain seq x y z
N ALA A 1 7.67 20.43 -10.11
CA ALA A 1 7.19 20.22 -8.74
C ALA A 1 7.98 21.10 -7.76
N ALA A 2 9.31 20.97 -7.68
CA ALA A 2 10.15 21.70 -6.70
C ALA A 2 9.96 23.23 -6.73
N GLU A 3 9.88 23.85 -7.90
CA GLU A 3 9.62 25.30 -8.07
C GLU A 3 8.27 25.75 -7.49
N ARG A 4 7.39 24.83 -7.21
CA ARG A 4 6.05 25.06 -6.61
C ARG A 4 5.94 24.51 -5.19
N ASN A 5 7.06 24.18 -4.56
CA ASN A 5 7.11 23.55 -3.23
C ASN A 5 6.27 22.25 -3.13
N ILE A 6 6.21 21.49 -4.23
CA ILE A 6 5.53 20.20 -4.27
C ILE A 6 6.58 19.09 -4.20
N THR A 7 6.51 18.27 -3.19
CA THR A 7 7.31 17.04 -3.07
C THR A 7 6.62 15.92 -3.83
N ILE A 8 7.36 15.27 -4.75
CA ILE A 8 6.85 14.05 -5.41
C ILE A 8 7.26 12.86 -4.55
N VAL A 9 6.28 12.04 -4.20
CA VAL A 9 6.46 10.76 -3.54
C VAL A 9 6.14 9.69 -4.57
N PRO A 10 7.14 8.96 -5.11
CA PRO A 10 6.90 7.87 -6.05
C PRO A 10 6.26 6.69 -5.30
N GLU A 11 5.40 5.93 -5.99
CA GLU A 11 4.80 4.73 -5.46
C GLU A 11 5.16 3.51 -6.31
N ILE A 12 5.62 2.45 -5.66
CA ILE A 12 5.78 1.12 -6.22
C ILE A 12 5.06 0.14 -5.30
N ASP A 13 3.92 -0.34 -5.75
CA ASP A 13 3.09 -1.22 -4.94
C ASP A 13 3.70 -2.62 -4.81
N VAL A 14 3.91 -3.02 -3.57
CA VAL A 14 4.44 -4.33 -3.18
C VAL A 14 3.77 -4.82 -1.89
N PRO A 15 3.58 -6.12 -1.73
CA PRO A 15 3.84 -7.24 -2.65
C PRO A 15 2.68 -7.53 -3.61
N GLY A 16 1.53 -6.86 -3.44
CA GLY A 16 0.36 -6.95 -4.30
C GLY A 16 0.54 -6.20 -5.62
N HIS A 17 -0.51 -6.16 -6.45
CA HIS A 17 -0.57 -5.41 -7.72
C HIS A 17 0.66 -5.57 -8.64
N SER A 18 1.41 -6.66 -8.48
CA SER A 18 2.73 -6.88 -9.09
C SER A 18 2.70 -7.67 -10.41
N ALA A 19 1.51 -7.86 -11.01
CA ALA A 19 1.36 -8.70 -12.20
C ALA A 19 2.23 -8.23 -13.39
N ALA A 20 2.30 -6.93 -13.66
CA ALA A 20 3.11 -6.39 -14.74
C ALA A 20 4.61 -6.66 -14.53
N ALA A 21 5.09 -6.49 -13.30
CA ALA A 21 6.47 -6.80 -12.94
C ALA A 21 6.76 -8.30 -13.09
N ILE A 22 5.86 -9.17 -12.62
CA ILE A 22 6.03 -10.63 -12.70
C ILE A 22 6.01 -11.13 -14.14
N VAL A 23 5.21 -10.52 -15.01
CA VAL A 23 5.20 -10.89 -16.44
C VAL A 23 6.48 -10.43 -17.12
N SER A 24 6.98 -9.25 -16.78
CA SER A 24 8.23 -8.69 -17.34
C SER A 24 9.48 -9.41 -16.82
N TYR A 25 9.42 -9.92 -15.58
CA TYR A 25 10.51 -10.63 -14.90
C TYR A 25 9.98 -11.96 -14.33
N PRO A 26 9.83 -13.01 -15.16
CA PRO A 26 9.19 -14.26 -14.75
C PRO A 26 9.85 -14.97 -13.58
N GLU A 27 11.10 -14.67 -13.27
CA GLU A 27 11.81 -15.19 -12.09
C GLU A 27 11.28 -14.65 -10.76
N LEU A 28 10.46 -13.59 -10.78
CA LEU A 28 9.78 -13.05 -9.60
C LEU A 28 8.47 -13.77 -9.31
N LYS A 29 8.07 -14.65 -10.21
CA LYS A 29 6.84 -15.43 -10.09
C LYS A 29 6.91 -16.37 -8.89
N LEU A 30 5.83 -16.43 -8.14
CA LEU A 30 5.63 -17.50 -7.18
C LEU A 30 5.58 -18.86 -7.91
N SER A 31 6.49 -19.76 -7.59
CA SER A 31 6.67 -21.04 -8.31
C SER A 31 5.40 -21.89 -8.40
N ALA A 32 4.55 -21.83 -7.37
CA ALA A 32 3.30 -22.57 -7.28
C ALA A 32 2.13 -21.98 -8.10
N ARG A 33 2.35 -20.84 -8.79
CA ARG A 33 1.29 -20.15 -9.53
C ARG A 33 1.67 -19.97 -11.00
N PRO A 34 0.69 -19.93 -11.93
CA PRO A 34 0.95 -19.58 -13.32
C PRO A 34 1.40 -18.12 -13.45
N LEU A 35 1.94 -17.76 -14.61
CA LEU A 35 2.12 -16.35 -14.96
C LEU A 35 0.75 -15.68 -15.10
N PRO A 36 0.62 -14.42 -14.65
CA PRO A 36 -0.60 -13.63 -14.91
C PRO A 36 -0.81 -13.40 -16.40
N GLU A 37 -2.05 -13.37 -16.83
CA GLU A 37 -2.41 -12.94 -18.18
C GLU A 37 -2.49 -11.41 -18.25
N ILE A 38 -2.09 -10.84 -19.38
CA ILE A 38 -2.15 -9.39 -19.62
C ILE A 38 -3.17 -9.11 -20.75
N PRO A 39 -4.07 -8.14 -20.60
CA PRO A 39 -4.24 -7.21 -19.47
C PRO A 39 -4.78 -7.91 -18.22
N VAL A 40 -4.23 -7.55 -17.08
CA VAL A 40 -4.69 -8.10 -15.79
C VAL A 40 -6.04 -7.50 -15.47
N SER A 41 -7.04 -8.34 -15.18
CA SER A 41 -8.28 -7.82 -14.63
C SER A 41 -8.05 -7.26 -13.22
N PHE A 42 -8.84 -6.28 -12.83
CA PHE A 42 -8.78 -5.70 -11.48
C PHE A 42 -8.80 -6.77 -10.36
N ASN A 43 -9.45 -7.90 -10.64
CA ASN A 43 -9.56 -9.00 -9.69
C ASN A 43 -8.43 -10.04 -9.76
N ASP A 44 -7.56 -9.97 -10.75
CA ASP A 44 -6.55 -10.99 -11.03
C ASP A 44 -5.10 -10.53 -10.82
N GLY A 45 -4.90 -9.53 -9.98
CA GLY A 45 -3.57 -9.09 -9.56
C GLY A 45 -2.73 -10.27 -9.05
N ALA A 46 -1.43 -10.13 -9.13
CA ALA A 46 -0.47 -11.11 -8.60
C ALA A 46 0.22 -10.54 -7.36
N ALA A 47 0.85 -11.40 -6.59
CA ALA A 47 1.70 -11.01 -5.48
C ALA A 47 3.08 -11.66 -5.62
N PHE A 48 4.12 -10.92 -5.27
CA PHE A 48 5.48 -11.45 -5.20
C PHE A 48 5.59 -12.58 -4.18
N ASP A 49 6.60 -13.44 -4.37
CA ASP A 49 6.99 -14.42 -3.37
C ASP A 49 7.68 -13.71 -2.19
N PRO A 50 7.07 -13.71 -0.98
CA PRO A 50 7.62 -13.02 0.18
C PRO A 50 8.84 -13.74 0.80
N THR A 51 9.23 -14.88 0.24
CA THR A 51 10.35 -15.70 0.73
C THR A 51 11.54 -15.69 -0.21
N SER A 52 11.39 -15.07 -1.38
CA SER A 52 12.39 -15.06 -2.46
C SER A 52 13.41 -13.93 -2.28
N GLU A 53 14.68 -14.28 -2.14
CA GLU A 53 15.79 -13.31 -2.16
C GLU A 53 15.82 -12.52 -3.47
N ARG A 54 15.44 -13.13 -4.60
CA ARG A 54 15.36 -12.44 -5.88
C ARG A 54 14.32 -11.32 -5.88
N THR A 55 13.18 -11.54 -5.20
CA THR A 55 12.16 -10.50 -5.00
C THR A 55 12.74 -9.31 -4.23
N TYR A 56 13.43 -9.57 -3.12
CA TYR A 56 14.03 -8.50 -2.32
C TYR A 56 15.12 -7.75 -3.08
N GLN A 57 15.94 -8.45 -3.85
CA GLN A 57 16.94 -7.82 -4.70
C GLN A 57 16.28 -6.90 -5.74
N PHE A 58 15.28 -7.38 -6.47
CA PHE A 58 14.54 -6.59 -7.45
C PHE A 58 13.94 -5.33 -6.83
N ILE A 59 13.24 -5.47 -5.69
CA ILE A 59 12.66 -4.34 -4.97
C ILE A 59 13.76 -3.37 -4.54
N GLY A 60 14.87 -3.87 -3.99
CA GLY A 60 16.01 -3.07 -3.57
C GLY A 60 16.63 -2.26 -4.71
N ASP A 61 16.80 -2.87 -5.87
CA ASP A 61 17.31 -2.21 -7.07
C ASP A 61 16.37 -1.07 -7.52
N VAL A 62 15.07 -1.35 -7.60
CA VAL A 62 14.04 -0.35 -7.94
C VAL A 62 14.01 0.80 -6.94
N MET A 63 14.01 0.51 -5.64
CA MET A 63 14.01 1.55 -4.59
C MET A 63 15.28 2.40 -4.62
N THR A 64 16.43 1.80 -4.92
CA THR A 64 17.70 2.52 -5.06
C THR A 64 17.66 3.50 -6.23
N GLU A 65 17.14 3.08 -7.37
CA GLU A 65 16.97 3.95 -8.53
C GLU A 65 15.99 5.09 -8.24
N LEU A 66 14.82 4.79 -7.66
CA LEU A 66 13.85 5.81 -7.26
C LEU A 66 14.42 6.82 -6.25
N ALA A 67 15.18 6.37 -5.27
CA ALA A 67 15.82 7.26 -4.30
C ALA A 67 16.80 8.23 -4.96
N SER A 68 17.43 7.85 -6.07
CA SER A 68 18.32 8.72 -6.84
C SER A 68 17.56 9.76 -7.68
N LEU A 69 16.36 9.43 -8.14
CA LEU A 69 15.53 10.27 -9.02
C LEU A 69 14.64 11.25 -8.26
N PHE A 70 14.20 10.85 -7.05
CA PHE A 70 13.21 11.60 -6.27
C PHE A 70 13.83 12.11 -4.94
N PRO A 71 14.20 13.39 -4.86
CA PRO A 71 14.92 13.94 -3.71
C PRO A 71 14.06 14.15 -2.45
N GLY A 72 12.76 13.82 -2.50
CA GLY A 72 11.83 13.99 -1.39
C GLY A 72 12.09 13.10 -0.18
N GLY A 73 12.92 12.06 -0.33
CA GLY A 73 13.31 11.16 0.77
C GLY A 73 12.21 10.23 1.27
N ILE A 74 11.06 10.21 0.60
CA ILE A 74 9.92 9.33 0.92
C ILE A 74 9.55 8.54 -0.33
N ILE A 75 9.32 7.24 -0.17
CA ILE A 75 8.80 6.35 -1.21
C ILE A 75 7.56 5.65 -0.63
N HIS A 76 6.49 5.64 -1.40
CA HIS A 76 5.28 4.88 -1.08
C HIS A 76 5.44 3.46 -1.61
N ILE A 77 5.20 2.47 -0.77
CA ILE A 77 5.39 1.06 -1.13
C ILE A 77 4.07 0.32 -1.40
N GLY A 78 2.95 1.05 -1.47
CA GLY A 78 1.62 0.47 -1.60
C GLY A 78 1.26 -0.38 -0.39
N GLY A 79 1.18 -1.68 -0.59
CA GLY A 79 0.89 -2.66 0.46
C GLY A 79 -0.59 -2.96 0.61
N ASP A 80 -1.43 -2.37 -0.24
CA ASP A 80 -2.87 -2.56 -0.22
C ASP A 80 -3.30 -3.85 -0.93
N GLU A 81 -4.51 -4.28 -0.60
CA GLU A 81 -5.24 -5.38 -1.24
C GLU A 81 -4.45 -6.68 -1.47
N VAL A 82 -3.46 -6.97 -0.64
CA VAL A 82 -2.70 -8.22 -0.74
C VAL A 82 -3.62 -9.42 -0.51
N ARG A 83 -3.97 -10.09 -1.59
CA ARG A 83 -4.87 -11.25 -1.55
C ARG A 83 -4.13 -12.52 -1.15
N TYR A 84 -3.52 -12.52 0.03
CA TYR A 84 -2.68 -13.61 0.54
C TYR A 84 -3.37 -14.97 0.49
N LYS A 85 -4.68 -15.05 0.77
CA LYS A 85 -5.45 -16.30 0.64
C LYS A 85 -5.43 -16.84 -0.79
N LYS A 86 -5.48 -15.96 -1.79
CA LYS A 86 -5.44 -16.36 -3.19
C LYS A 86 -4.04 -16.77 -3.63
N TYR A 87 -3.00 -16.08 -3.17
CA TYR A 87 -1.65 -16.22 -3.72
C TYR A 87 -0.72 -17.05 -2.83
N TRP A 88 -0.79 -16.93 -1.51
CA TRP A 88 0.19 -17.49 -0.59
C TRP A 88 -0.31 -18.69 0.22
N GLU A 89 -1.63 -18.77 0.49
CA GLU A 89 -2.21 -19.87 1.25
C GLU A 89 -2.03 -21.21 0.50
N GLY A 90 -1.64 -22.25 1.22
CA GLY A 90 -1.37 -23.56 0.66
C GLY A 90 -0.09 -23.67 -0.17
N VAL A 91 0.80 -22.68 -0.10
CA VAL A 91 2.11 -22.70 -0.76
C VAL A 91 3.15 -23.24 0.22
N PRO A 92 3.68 -24.47 0.02
CA PRO A 92 4.45 -25.17 1.06
C PRO A 92 5.71 -24.45 1.54
N HIS A 93 6.45 -23.78 0.65
CA HIS A 93 7.67 -23.08 1.03
C HIS A 93 7.39 -21.79 1.81
N ILE A 94 6.27 -21.10 1.55
CA ILE A 94 5.84 -19.93 2.34
C ILE A 94 5.44 -20.39 3.74
N GLU A 95 4.65 -21.45 3.84
CA GLU A 95 4.24 -22.00 5.14
C GLU A 95 5.45 -22.48 5.96
N ALA A 96 6.41 -23.15 5.31
CA ALA A 96 7.66 -23.55 5.94
C ALA A 96 8.49 -22.34 6.42
N PHE A 97 8.56 -21.28 5.62
CA PHE A 97 9.21 -20.03 6.00
C PHE A 97 8.55 -19.39 7.21
N MET A 98 7.23 -19.24 7.19
CA MET A 98 6.45 -18.69 8.31
C MET A 98 6.70 -19.50 9.60
N LYS A 99 6.64 -20.81 9.51
CA LYS A 99 6.93 -21.72 10.64
C LYS A 99 8.35 -21.51 11.18
N LYS A 100 9.34 -21.45 10.29
CA LYS A 100 10.76 -21.22 10.66
C LYS A 100 10.97 -19.89 11.36
N LYS A 101 10.23 -18.85 10.93
CA LYS A 101 10.32 -17.48 11.49
C LYS A 101 9.38 -17.24 12.68
N GLY A 102 8.53 -18.21 13.05
CA GLY A 102 7.54 -18.05 14.11
C GLY A 102 6.40 -17.11 13.75
N ILE A 103 6.18 -16.85 12.45
CA ILE A 103 5.12 -16.00 11.93
C ILE A 103 3.81 -16.79 11.95
N LYS A 104 2.77 -16.26 12.57
CA LYS A 104 1.51 -16.98 12.81
C LYS A 104 0.46 -16.75 11.74
N THR A 105 0.44 -15.57 11.15
CA THR A 105 -0.56 -15.18 10.14
C THR A 105 0.09 -14.52 8.93
N PHE A 106 -0.54 -14.57 7.77
CA PHE A 106 -0.04 -13.90 6.56
C PHE A 106 0.11 -12.37 6.72
N PRO A 107 -0.80 -11.67 7.39
CA PRO A 107 -0.60 -10.25 7.70
C PRO A 107 0.68 -9.94 8.50
N ASP A 108 1.14 -10.86 9.34
CA ASP A 108 2.37 -10.67 10.11
C ASP A 108 3.65 -10.72 9.22
N LEU A 109 3.56 -11.23 7.99
CA LEU A 109 4.67 -11.17 7.02
C LEU A 109 5.01 -9.74 6.60
N GLY A 110 4.02 -8.85 6.56
CA GLY A 110 4.16 -7.45 6.18
C GLY A 110 4.19 -6.48 7.35
N ARG A 111 4.59 -6.92 8.54
CA ARG A 111 4.65 -6.05 9.71
C ARG A 111 5.63 -4.90 9.50
N LEU A 112 5.11 -3.68 9.49
CA LEU A 112 5.89 -2.47 9.30
C LEU A 112 6.64 -2.05 10.58
N ASP A 113 7.78 -1.37 10.38
CA ASP A 113 8.45 -0.63 11.45
C ASP A 113 7.54 0.53 11.91
N GLY A 114 7.57 0.87 13.19
CA GLY A 114 6.82 1.98 13.78
C GLY A 114 7.14 3.37 13.21
N LYS A 115 8.15 3.49 12.34
CA LYS A 115 8.48 4.72 11.61
C LYS A 115 7.75 4.85 10.26
N ALA A 116 7.08 3.79 9.80
CA ALA A 116 6.33 3.84 8.55
C ALA A 116 5.13 4.79 8.70
N ILE A 117 4.94 5.66 7.70
CA ILE A 117 3.74 6.47 7.55
C ILE A 117 2.67 5.60 6.89
N ILE A 118 1.50 5.54 7.49
CA ILE A 118 0.38 4.75 6.95
C ILE A 118 -0.51 5.66 6.13
N HIS A 119 -0.75 5.29 4.88
CA HIS A 119 -1.73 5.91 4.01
C HIS A 119 -3.05 5.14 4.15
N PHE A 120 -3.96 5.62 5.00
CA PHE A 120 -5.22 4.96 5.30
C PHE A 120 -6.31 5.37 4.30
N TRP A 121 -6.77 4.45 3.48
CA TRP A 121 -7.77 4.72 2.45
C TRP A 121 -9.09 3.96 2.62
N TYR A 122 -9.06 2.82 3.33
CA TYR A 122 -10.24 1.98 3.50
C TYR A 122 -10.21 1.22 4.83
N GLY A 123 -11.38 0.97 5.39
CA GLY A 123 -11.55 0.19 6.60
C GLY A 123 -12.23 0.97 7.72
N SER A 124 -12.17 0.41 8.93
CA SER A 124 -12.70 1.06 10.11
C SER A 124 -11.70 2.06 10.70
N ASP A 125 -12.16 3.22 11.12
CA ASP A 125 -11.36 4.24 11.83
C ASP A 125 -10.62 3.65 13.04
N LYS A 126 -11.14 2.58 13.64
CA LYS A 126 -10.46 1.86 14.72
C LYS A 126 -9.12 1.26 14.31
N ILE A 127 -8.95 0.87 13.04
CA ILE A 127 -7.68 0.35 12.53
C ILE A 127 -6.66 1.49 12.47
N ALA A 128 -7.05 2.63 11.89
CA ALA A 128 -6.19 3.79 11.81
C ALA A 128 -5.82 4.36 13.19
N THR A 129 -6.80 4.51 14.08
CA THR A 129 -6.55 5.00 15.44
C THR A 129 -5.65 4.05 16.24
N LYS A 130 -5.81 2.73 16.04
CA LYS A 130 -4.91 1.75 16.68
C LYS A 130 -3.48 1.88 16.16
N ALA A 131 -3.29 2.06 14.85
CA ALA A 131 -1.97 2.29 14.27
C ALA A 131 -1.31 3.57 14.82
N ILE A 132 -2.08 4.64 14.99
CA ILE A 132 -1.62 5.88 15.63
C ILE A 132 -1.21 5.63 17.09
N GLU A 133 -2.02 4.90 17.85
CA GLU A 133 -1.70 4.53 19.23
C GLU A 133 -0.45 3.63 19.34
N ASP A 134 -0.16 2.85 18.31
CA ASP A 134 1.06 2.02 18.19
C ASP A 134 2.29 2.82 17.72
N GLY A 135 2.15 4.14 17.46
CA GLY A 135 3.24 5.05 17.17
C GLY A 135 3.43 5.41 15.70
N HIS A 136 2.55 4.96 14.81
CA HIS A 136 2.60 5.34 13.40
C HIS A 136 2.03 6.73 13.15
N GLN A 137 2.58 7.43 12.15
CA GLN A 137 1.93 8.58 11.54
C GLN A 137 0.98 8.12 10.45
N VAL A 138 -0.11 8.88 10.21
CA VAL A 138 -1.16 8.50 9.27
C VAL A 138 -1.53 9.67 8.37
N VAL A 139 -1.64 9.40 7.07
CA VAL A 139 -2.35 10.25 6.10
C VAL A 139 -3.74 9.67 5.93
N ASN A 140 -4.78 10.47 6.22
CA ASN A 140 -6.16 10.02 6.11
C ASN A 140 -6.70 10.28 4.70
N SER A 141 -6.91 9.22 3.95
CA SER A 141 -7.39 9.24 2.57
C SER A 141 -8.65 8.40 2.39
N THR A 142 -9.52 8.42 3.40
CA THR A 142 -10.72 7.60 3.46
C THR A 142 -11.55 7.72 2.18
N SER A 143 -11.70 6.65 1.44
CA SER A 143 -12.18 6.63 0.05
C SER A 143 -13.57 7.22 -0.19
N HIS A 144 -14.45 7.22 0.81
CA HIS A 144 -15.79 7.81 0.71
C HIS A 144 -15.80 9.34 0.91
N MET A 145 -14.65 9.95 1.23
CA MET A 145 -14.48 11.38 1.39
C MET A 145 -13.46 12.00 0.42
N THR A 146 -12.49 11.22 -0.03
CA THR A 146 -11.29 11.75 -0.69
C THR A 146 -11.04 11.25 -2.12
N TYR A 147 -11.79 10.25 -2.60
CA TYR A 147 -11.66 9.73 -3.97
C TYR A 147 -12.40 10.62 -4.95
N ILE A 148 -11.81 11.76 -5.29
CA ILE A 148 -12.42 12.83 -6.12
C ILE A 148 -12.53 12.48 -7.61
N ASN A 149 -12.06 11.30 -8.02
CA ASN A 149 -12.33 10.71 -9.33
C ASN A 149 -13.71 10.06 -9.41
N LYS A 150 -14.44 9.95 -8.30
CA LYS A 150 -15.81 9.42 -8.30
C LYS A 150 -16.79 10.44 -8.88
N ASP A 151 -17.88 9.92 -9.46
CA ASP A 151 -19.02 10.71 -9.89
C ASP A 151 -19.48 11.70 -8.80
N GLU A 152 -19.71 12.94 -9.17
CA GLU A 152 -20.14 14.01 -8.27
C GLU A 152 -21.42 13.68 -7.50
N GLN A 153 -22.32 12.87 -8.10
CA GLN A 153 -23.52 12.38 -7.40
C GLN A 153 -23.19 11.45 -6.23
N LYS A 154 -22.07 10.70 -6.33
CA LYS A 154 -21.61 9.77 -5.29
C LYS A 154 -20.72 10.45 -4.25
N LEU A 155 -19.91 11.39 -4.70
CA LEU A 155 -19.03 12.17 -3.85
C LEU A 155 -19.01 13.64 -4.28
N PRO A 156 -19.99 14.45 -3.83
CA PRO A 156 -20.01 15.88 -4.10
C PRO A 156 -18.74 16.56 -3.56
N LEU A 157 -18.22 17.52 -4.29
CA LEU A 157 -17.03 18.27 -3.90
C LEU A 157 -17.18 18.93 -2.51
N SER A 158 -18.39 19.41 -2.18
CA SER A 158 -18.71 19.96 -0.85
C SER A 158 -18.46 18.95 0.28
N LYS A 159 -18.73 17.66 0.03
CA LYS A 159 -18.49 16.60 1.01
C LYS A 159 -16.98 16.36 1.22
N SER A 160 -16.21 16.32 0.13
CA SER A 160 -14.74 16.19 0.23
C SER A 160 -14.12 17.41 0.90
N TYR A 161 -14.62 18.61 0.59
CA TYR A 161 -14.12 19.85 1.20
C TYR A 161 -14.42 19.97 2.70
N SER A 162 -15.51 19.35 3.17
CA SER A 162 -15.89 19.32 4.60
C SER A 162 -15.17 18.24 5.41
N PHE A 163 -14.29 17.46 4.78
CA PHE A 163 -13.62 16.35 5.43
C PHE A 163 -12.62 16.82 6.49
N GLU A 164 -12.79 16.34 7.71
CA GLU A 164 -11.83 16.52 8.80
C GLU A 164 -10.92 15.30 8.87
N PRO A 165 -9.59 15.46 8.67
CA PRO A 165 -8.68 14.32 8.62
C PRO A 165 -8.42 13.65 9.96
N VAL A 166 -8.67 14.34 11.07
CA VAL A 166 -8.53 13.77 12.41
C VAL A 166 -9.68 12.80 12.68
N PHE A 167 -9.32 11.58 13.02
CA PHE A 167 -10.32 10.52 13.25
C PHE A 167 -11.24 10.83 14.43
N PRO A 168 -12.54 10.60 14.32
CA PRO A 168 -13.49 10.81 15.40
C PRO A 168 -13.09 10.04 16.66
N GLY A 169 -13.04 10.74 17.80
CA GLY A 169 -12.68 10.15 19.09
C GLY A 169 -11.19 9.92 19.33
N LEU A 170 -10.33 10.28 18.40
CA LEU A 170 -8.87 10.25 18.62
C LEU A 170 -8.49 11.26 19.70
N LYS A 171 -7.72 10.80 20.70
CA LYS A 171 -7.30 11.67 21.82
C LYS A 171 -6.40 12.81 21.33
N PRO A 172 -6.56 14.04 21.84
CA PRO A 172 -5.81 15.24 21.37
C PRO A 172 -4.28 15.04 21.32
N ARG A 173 -3.72 14.29 22.25
CA ARG A 173 -2.28 14.00 22.31
C ARG A 173 -1.73 13.26 21.09
N TYR A 174 -2.60 12.71 20.23
CA TYR A 174 -2.24 11.99 19.04
C TYR A 174 -2.56 12.73 17.74
N HIS A 175 -3.17 13.92 17.80
CA HIS A 175 -3.58 14.67 16.62
C HIS A 175 -2.40 14.98 15.69
N ASP A 176 -1.22 15.29 16.25
CA ASP A 176 0.00 15.58 15.47
C ASP A 176 0.52 14.37 14.69
N GLN A 177 0.02 13.18 14.97
CA GLN A 177 0.35 11.98 14.19
C GLN A 177 -0.53 11.83 12.94
N VAL A 178 -1.60 12.59 12.82
CA VAL A 178 -2.39 12.69 11.59
C VAL A 178 -1.76 13.79 10.75
N LEU A 179 -1.00 13.40 9.72
CA LEU A 179 -0.22 14.33 8.88
C LEU A 179 -1.10 15.20 7.97
N GLY A 180 -2.36 14.79 7.78
CA GLY A 180 -3.30 15.48 6.93
C GLY A 180 -4.15 14.49 6.13
N LEU A 181 -4.71 14.99 5.03
CA LEU A 181 -5.51 14.19 4.11
C LEU A 181 -4.79 13.96 2.77
N GLY A 182 -5.15 12.87 2.10
CA GLY A 182 -4.82 12.64 0.70
C GLY A 182 -6.09 12.61 -0.15
N CYS A 183 -6.03 13.17 -1.35
CA CYS A 183 -7.10 13.05 -2.34
C CYS A 183 -6.63 12.19 -3.50
N GLN A 184 -7.40 11.16 -3.83
CA GLN A 184 -7.08 10.23 -4.91
C GLN A 184 -7.79 10.62 -6.20
N VAL A 185 -7.04 10.55 -7.31
CA VAL A 185 -7.53 10.69 -8.67
C VAL A 185 -7.08 9.46 -9.45
N TRP A 186 -7.89 8.42 -9.42
CA TRP A 186 -7.63 7.20 -10.18
C TRP A 186 -8.14 7.34 -11.62
N THR A 187 -7.49 6.63 -12.53
CA THR A 187 -7.76 6.78 -13.97
C THR A 187 -8.89 5.90 -14.50
N GLU A 188 -9.54 5.09 -13.66
CA GLU A 188 -10.63 4.18 -14.09
C GLU A 188 -11.85 4.91 -14.68
N TRP A 189 -11.98 6.21 -14.40
CA TRP A 189 -13.13 7.02 -14.79
C TRP A 189 -12.76 8.29 -15.58
N ILE A 190 -11.53 8.38 -16.06
CA ILE A 190 -11.02 9.52 -16.83
C ILE A 190 -10.87 9.13 -18.29
#